data_0e3075fdeaf4b3d85c62fb3b2e2d4d68
#
_entry.id   0e3075fdeaf4b3d85c62fb3b2e2d4d68
#
_cell.length_a   1.000
_cell.length_b   1.000
_cell.length_c   1.000
_cell.angle_alpha   90.00
_cell.angle_beta   90.00
_cell.angle_gamma   90.00
#
_symmetry.space_group_name_H-M   'P 1'
#
loop_
_entity.id
_entity.type
_entity.pdbx_description
1 polymer ?
#
loop_
_entity_poly.entity_id
_entity_poly.type
_entity_poly.pdbx_seq_one_letter_code
_entity_poly.pdbx_strand_id
1 'polypeptide(L)'
;MTKRAMFLISDTGGGHRSAANAITAALDEIRSPHAFEHRVEDVAAHCSFPLTQLGLGYSMALRYAPPVYGALYYATNGRRRYRALIRFCEPLYRERLRDLFISYQPDVIVSVHPLLNHAALRARADAHMEHVPIVTVITDLGKVHESWLVADADAVVVPAREVYQRALSRGVPPSRLRLLGHPIHPKFDDVTGTKDELRASLGLPQDKLVVMLMAGGE
;
A
#
# COMPACT_ATOMS: atom_id res chain seq x y z
N MET A 1 -17.23 -21.69 1.38
CA MET A 1 -16.19 -21.44 0.36
C MET A 1 -15.16 -20.49 0.96
N THR A 2 -13.88 -20.80 0.79
CA THR A 2 -12.78 -19.93 1.21
C THR A 2 -12.79 -18.66 0.37
N LYS A 3 -12.73 -17.50 1.00
CA LYS A 3 -12.66 -16.19 0.31
C LYS A 3 -11.24 -15.86 -0.11
N ARG A 4 -11.06 -15.34 -1.32
CA ARG A 4 -9.75 -15.01 -1.90
C ARG A 4 -9.51 -13.51 -1.89
N ALA A 5 -8.45 -13.07 -1.21
CA ALA A 5 -8.02 -11.69 -1.15
C ALA A 5 -6.74 -11.49 -1.95
N MET A 6 -6.73 -10.54 -2.89
CA MET A 6 -5.54 -10.18 -3.65
C MET A 6 -5.00 -8.82 -3.20
N PHE A 7 -3.76 -8.80 -2.70
CA PHE A 7 -3.07 -7.60 -2.29
C PHE A 7 -2.12 -7.12 -3.40
N LEU A 8 -2.31 -5.89 -3.85
CA LEU A 8 -1.49 -5.27 -4.89
C LEU A 8 -0.46 -4.34 -4.26
N ILE A 9 0.79 -4.65 -4.48
CA ILE A 9 1.93 -3.84 -4.05
C ILE A 9 2.87 -3.53 -5.22
N SER A 10 3.83 -2.65 -5.00
CA SER A 10 5.06 -2.54 -5.76
C SER A 10 6.21 -2.31 -4.79
N ASP A 11 7.27 -3.10 -4.92
CA ASP A 11 8.45 -3.03 -4.06
C ASP A 11 9.32 -1.81 -4.42
N THR A 12 8.78 -0.64 -4.16
CA THR A 12 9.49 0.65 -4.22
C THR A 12 10.03 1.09 -2.85
N GLY A 13 10.31 0.12 -1.98
CA GLY A 13 10.66 0.26 -0.57
C GLY A 13 9.78 -0.66 0.28
N GLY A 14 10.30 -1.20 1.38
CA GLY A 14 9.65 -2.24 2.19
C GLY A 14 8.29 -1.87 2.83
N GLY A 15 7.89 -0.58 2.81
CA GLY A 15 6.69 -0.11 3.52
C GLY A 15 5.37 -0.70 3.01
N HIS A 16 5.19 -0.77 1.69
CA HIS A 16 3.96 -1.31 1.09
C HIS A 16 3.81 -2.81 1.34
N ARG A 17 4.90 -3.57 1.20
CA ARG A 17 4.94 -5.00 1.51
C ARG A 17 4.71 -5.24 2.99
N SER A 18 5.34 -4.45 3.88
CA SER A 18 5.15 -4.54 5.33
C SER A 18 3.68 -4.33 5.72
N ALA A 19 3.02 -3.33 5.14
CA ALA A 19 1.61 -3.07 5.38
C ALA A 19 0.70 -4.21 4.86
N ALA A 20 0.96 -4.74 3.67
CA ALA A 20 0.23 -5.90 3.14
C ALA A 20 0.40 -7.11 4.06
N ASN A 21 1.64 -7.43 4.47
CA ASN A 21 1.93 -8.53 5.37
C ASN A 21 1.29 -8.35 6.75
N ALA A 22 1.21 -7.12 7.27
CA ALA A 22 0.53 -6.83 8.52
C ALA A 22 -0.97 -7.14 8.44
N ILE A 23 -1.61 -6.77 7.33
CA ILE A 23 -3.04 -7.04 7.13
C ILE A 23 -3.29 -8.55 6.95
N THR A 24 -2.47 -9.25 6.17
CA THR A 24 -2.63 -10.69 5.95
C THR A 24 -2.42 -11.48 7.23
N ALA A 25 -1.40 -11.14 8.04
CA ALA A 25 -1.17 -11.75 9.34
C ALA A 25 -2.36 -11.54 10.30
N ALA A 26 -2.91 -10.33 10.36
CA ALA A 26 -4.09 -10.05 11.19
C ALA A 26 -5.35 -10.82 10.70
N LEU A 27 -5.50 -11.01 9.38
CA LEU A 27 -6.59 -11.80 8.84
C LEU A 27 -6.47 -13.29 9.23
N ASP A 28 -5.26 -13.82 9.27
CA ASP A 28 -4.99 -15.20 9.68
C ASP A 28 -5.29 -15.42 11.18
N GLU A 29 -5.07 -14.41 12.03
CA GLU A 29 -5.38 -14.46 13.47
C GLU A 29 -6.87 -14.34 13.78
N ILE A 30 -7.58 -13.44 13.11
CA ILE A 30 -8.99 -13.13 13.41
C ILE A 30 -9.93 -14.27 13.02
N ARG A 31 -9.55 -15.10 12.04
CA ARG A 31 -10.40 -16.18 11.54
C ARG A 31 -9.66 -17.51 11.48
N SER A 32 -10.45 -18.61 11.54
CA SER A 32 -9.91 -19.94 11.28
C SER A 32 -8.99 -19.91 10.05
N PRO A 33 -7.82 -20.56 10.10
CA PRO A 33 -6.78 -20.48 9.05
C PRO A 33 -7.24 -20.83 7.62
N HIS A 34 -8.45 -21.32 7.45
CA HIS A 34 -9.03 -21.69 6.16
C HIS A 34 -10.12 -20.72 5.66
N ALA A 35 -10.39 -19.62 6.36
CA ALA A 35 -11.46 -18.68 5.98
C ALA A 35 -11.06 -17.73 4.85
N PHE A 36 -9.77 -17.44 4.73
CA PHE A 36 -9.21 -16.60 3.67
C PHE A 36 -7.98 -17.25 3.04
N GLU A 37 -7.96 -17.26 1.72
CA GLU A 37 -6.75 -17.43 0.93
C GLU A 37 -6.29 -16.02 0.52
N HIS A 38 -5.03 -15.68 0.72
CA HIS A 38 -4.52 -14.38 0.31
C HIS A 38 -3.28 -14.52 -0.56
N ARG A 39 -3.13 -13.59 -1.50
CA ARG A 39 -1.98 -13.48 -2.38
C ARG A 39 -1.49 -12.04 -2.40
N VAL A 40 -0.21 -11.83 -2.10
CA VAL A 40 0.46 -10.53 -2.20
C VAL A 40 1.24 -10.51 -3.51
N GLU A 41 0.88 -9.60 -4.40
CA GLU A 41 1.44 -9.52 -5.75
C GLU A 41 2.21 -8.22 -5.96
N ASP A 42 3.50 -8.33 -6.26
CA ASP A 42 4.30 -7.21 -6.77
C ASP A 42 4.02 -7.04 -8.26
N VAL A 43 3.13 -6.11 -8.58
CA VAL A 43 2.67 -5.89 -9.95
C VAL A 43 3.81 -5.40 -10.86
N ALA A 44 4.69 -4.54 -10.35
CA ALA A 44 5.78 -3.98 -11.14
C ALA A 44 6.83 -5.04 -11.55
N ALA A 45 7.09 -6.02 -10.68
CA ALA A 45 8.04 -7.10 -10.96
C ALA A 45 7.64 -7.97 -12.18
N HIS A 46 6.35 -8.00 -12.49
CA HIS A 46 5.80 -8.80 -13.60
C HIS A 46 5.45 -7.97 -14.85
N CYS A 47 5.73 -6.68 -14.83
CA CYS A 47 5.57 -5.81 -15.99
C CYS A 47 6.81 -5.85 -16.88
N SER A 48 6.70 -5.26 -18.10
CA SER A 48 7.83 -5.09 -19.00
C SER A 48 8.66 -3.86 -18.59
N PHE A 49 9.89 -3.76 -19.12
CA PHE A 49 10.68 -2.53 -19.02
C PHE A 49 9.86 -1.31 -19.53
N PRO A 50 9.89 -0.13 -18.86
CA PRO A 50 10.78 0.22 -17.74
C PRO A 50 10.21 -0.08 -16.33
N LEU A 51 9.00 -0.62 -16.21
CA LEU A 51 8.31 -0.76 -14.92
C LEU A 51 8.97 -1.75 -13.96
N THR A 52 9.60 -2.81 -14.49
CA THR A 52 10.42 -3.75 -13.69
C THR A 52 11.56 -3.07 -12.94
N GLN A 53 12.00 -1.89 -13.41
CA GLN A 53 13.07 -1.11 -12.78
C GLN A 53 12.55 -0.02 -11.83
N LEU A 54 11.23 0.03 -11.59
CA LEU A 54 10.63 1.12 -10.83
C LEU A 54 11.19 1.19 -9.38
N GLY A 55 11.32 0.04 -8.72
CA GLY A 55 11.89 -0.05 -7.37
C GLY A 55 13.34 0.43 -7.32
N LEU A 56 14.17 -0.05 -8.24
CA LEU A 56 15.56 0.38 -8.35
C LEU A 56 15.68 1.87 -8.68
N GLY A 57 14.91 2.36 -9.65
CA GLY A 57 14.88 3.78 -10.01
C GLY A 57 14.45 4.68 -8.86
N TYR A 58 13.46 4.24 -8.09
CA TYR A 58 13.01 4.93 -6.88
C TYR A 58 14.10 5.00 -5.81
N SER A 59 14.73 3.88 -5.48
CA SER A 59 15.82 3.80 -4.49
C SER A 59 17.03 4.64 -4.91
N MET A 60 17.40 4.58 -6.19
CA MET A 60 18.48 5.42 -6.74
C MET A 60 18.16 6.92 -6.69
N ALA A 61 16.93 7.30 -7.02
CA ALA A 61 16.50 8.70 -6.97
C ALA A 61 16.53 9.25 -5.54
N LEU A 62 16.07 8.46 -4.56
CA LEU A 62 16.13 8.86 -3.15
C LEU A 62 17.57 8.98 -2.63
N ARG A 63 18.44 8.06 -3.02
CA ARG A 63 19.82 7.99 -2.50
C ARG A 63 20.75 9.03 -3.14
N TYR A 64 20.66 9.21 -4.45
CA TYR A 64 21.63 10.01 -5.22
C TYR A 64 21.10 11.34 -5.72
N ALA A 65 19.78 11.51 -5.82
CA ALA A 65 19.15 12.70 -6.35
C ALA A 65 17.87 13.13 -5.59
N PRO A 66 17.91 13.29 -4.24
CA PRO A 66 16.72 13.65 -3.47
C PRO A 66 16.00 14.92 -3.95
N PRO A 67 16.71 16.00 -4.39
CA PRO A 67 16.04 17.16 -4.92
C PRO A 67 15.25 16.92 -6.20
N VAL A 68 15.75 16.02 -7.08
CA VAL A 68 15.07 15.63 -8.33
C VAL A 68 13.81 14.84 -8.01
N TYR A 69 13.90 13.89 -7.07
CA TYR A 69 12.74 13.15 -6.58
C TYR A 69 11.68 14.09 -5.98
N GLY A 70 12.10 15.03 -5.12
CA GLY A 70 11.20 16.04 -4.54
C GLY A 70 10.52 16.89 -5.60
N ALA A 71 11.27 17.37 -6.58
CA ALA A 71 10.72 18.15 -7.70
C ALA A 71 9.69 17.36 -8.51
N LEU A 72 9.98 16.07 -8.82
CA LEU A 72 9.08 15.18 -9.52
C LEU A 72 7.81 14.90 -8.71
N TYR A 73 7.95 14.64 -7.41
CA TYR A 73 6.83 14.45 -6.49
C TYR A 73 5.89 15.65 -6.50
N TYR A 74 6.42 16.88 -6.36
CA TYR A 74 5.60 18.09 -6.38
C TYR A 74 5.06 18.41 -7.78
N ALA A 75 5.82 18.13 -8.83
CA ALA A 75 5.36 18.31 -10.20
C ALA A 75 4.18 17.41 -10.54
N THR A 76 4.11 16.21 -10.00
CA THR A 76 3.02 15.25 -10.24
C THR A 76 1.90 15.33 -9.21
N ASN A 77 2.13 15.96 -8.04
CA ASN A 77 1.17 16.04 -6.94
C ASN A 77 0.09 17.12 -7.17
N GLY A 78 -0.70 16.94 -8.23
CA GLY A 78 -1.83 17.81 -8.54
C GLY A 78 -2.82 17.12 -9.44
N ARG A 79 -4.12 17.26 -9.16
CA ARG A 79 -5.22 16.50 -9.79
C ARG A 79 -5.13 16.45 -11.33
N ARG A 80 -4.86 17.60 -11.99
CA ARG A 80 -4.75 17.64 -13.46
C ARG A 80 -3.47 16.98 -13.96
N ARG A 81 -2.34 17.27 -13.32
CA ARG A 81 -1.01 16.74 -13.68
C ARG A 81 -0.93 15.24 -13.44
N TYR A 82 -1.47 14.79 -12.30
CA TYR A 82 -1.53 13.37 -12.00
C TYR A 82 -2.43 12.62 -12.98
N ARG A 83 -3.59 13.17 -13.38
CA ARG A 83 -4.44 12.54 -14.39
C ARG A 83 -3.73 12.39 -15.74
N ALA A 84 -2.92 13.36 -16.14
CA ALA A 84 -2.12 13.25 -17.37
C ALA A 84 -1.07 12.14 -17.26
N LEU A 85 -0.36 12.07 -16.13
CA LEU A 85 0.61 11.01 -15.85
C LEU A 85 -0.04 9.62 -15.87
N ILE A 86 -1.17 9.46 -15.19
CA ILE A 86 -1.88 8.17 -15.13
C ILE A 86 -2.34 7.70 -16.51
N ARG A 87 -2.83 8.59 -17.37
CA ARG A 87 -3.20 8.21 -18.74
C ARG A 87 -2.06 7.61 -19.54
N PHE A 88 -0.83 7.99 -19.20
CA PHE A 88 0.38 7.44 -19.81
C PHE A 88 0.83 6.15 -19.14
N CYS A 89 0.80 6.08 -17.81
CA CYS A 89 1.34 4.94 -17.05
C CYS A 89 0.33 3.79 -16.90
N GLU A 90 -0.97 4.07 -16.79
CA GLU A 90 -2.01 3.08 -16.54
C GLU A 90 -1.99 1.89 -17.53
N PRO A 91 -1.86 2.10 -18.85
CA PRO A 91 -1.87 0.99 -19.80
C PRO A 91 -0.76 -0.04 -19.54
N LEU A 92 0.36 0.41 -18.95
CA LEU A 92 1.51 -0.46 -18.67
C LEU A 92 1.23 -1.50 -17.57
N TYR A 93 0.30 -1.19 -16.64
CA TYR A 93 -0.09 -2.09 -15.56
C TYR A 93 -1.42 -2.80 -15.81
N ARG A 94 -2.31 -2.17 -16.58
CA ARG A 94 -3.72 -2.53 -16.72
C ARG A 94 -3.92 -3.94 -17.27
N GLU A 95 -3.21 -4.28 -18.34
CA GLU A 95 -3.32 -5.60 -18.96
C GLU A 95 -2.83 -6.69 -18.01
N ARG A 96 -1.69 -6.47 -17.37
CA ARG A 96 -1.15 -7.41 -16.38
C ARG A 96 -2.09 -7.62 -15.20
N LEU A 97 -2.67 -6.55 -14.67
CA LEU A 97 -3.66 -6.63 -13.58
C LEU A 97 -4.92 -7.36 -14.00
N ARG A 98 -5.43 -7.12 -15.22
CA ARG A 98 -6.58 -7.84 -15.79
C ARG A 98 -6.32 -9.36 -15.79
N ASP A 99 -5.17 -9.77 -16.31
CA ASP A 99 -4.81 -11.19 -16.43
C ASP A 99 -4.62 -11.84 -15.05
N LEU A 100 -4.07 -11.10 -14.08
CA LEU A 100 -3.99 -11.54 -12.68
C LEU A 100 -5.38 -11.73 -12.06
N PHE A 101 -6.31 -10.80 -12.30
CA PHE A 101 -7.67 -10.91 -11.77
C PHE A 101 -8.42 -12.09 -12.38
N ILE A 102 -8.31 -12.28 -13.70
CA ILE A 102 -8.92 -13.42 -14.39
C ILE A 102 -8.35 -14.75 -13.90
N SER A 103 -7.04 -14.85 -13.70
CA SER A 103 -6.39 -16.10 -13.30
C SER A 103 -6.63 -16.45 -11.83
N TYR A 104 -6.63 -15.46 -10.94
CA TYR A 104 -6.78 -15.69 -9.49
C TYR A 104 -8.24 -15.71 -9.03
N GLN A 105 -9.14 -14.99 -9.70
CA GLN A 105 -10.56 -14.85 -9.34
C GLN A 105 -10.72 -14.37 -7.88
N PRO A 106 -10.23 -13.17 -7.51
CA PRO A 106 -10.34 -12.67 -6.14
C PRO A 106 -11.79 -12.35 -5.77
N ASP A 107 -12.15 -12.51 -4.49
CA ASP A 107 -13.39 -11.99 -3.90
C ASP A 107 -13.23 -10.55 -3.40
N VAL A 108 -11.99 -10.10 -3.18
CA VAL A 108 -11.63 -8.73 -2.83
C VAL A 108 -10.23 -8.38 -3.33
N ILE A 109 -10.07 -7.15 -3.79
CA ILE A 109 -8.78 -6.59 -4.21
C ILE A 109 -8.40 -5.51 -3.22
N VAL A 110 -7.20 -5.61 -2.62
CA VAL A 110 -6.66 -4.63 -1.68
C VAL A 110 -5.43 -3.97 -2.29
N SER A 111 -5.55 -2.70 -2.64
CA SER A 111 -4.42 -1.94 -3.19
C SER A 111 -3.70 -1.19 -2.07
N VAL A 112 -2.43 -1.52 -1.89
CA VAL A 112 -1.54 -0.92 -0.88
C VAL A 112 -0.45 -0.06 -1.53
N HIS A 113 -0.61 0.27 -2.83
CA HIS A 113 0.37 1.07 -3.56
C HIS A 113 -0.32 2.16 -4.41
N PRO A 114 0.15 3.43 -4.35
CA PRO A 114 -0.54 4.56 -4.97
C PRO A 114 -0.69 4.46 -6.48
N LEU A 115 0.32 3.98 -7.18
CA LEU A 115 0.31 3.95 -8.65
C LEU A 115 -0.61 2.86 -9.22
N LEU A 116 -1.01 1.87 -8.42
CA LEU A 116 -1.82 0.74 -8.89
C LEU A 116 -3.32 1.00 -8.80
N ASN A 117 -3.77 1.97 -8.00
CA ASN A 117 -5.19 2.22 -7.71
C ASN A 117 -6.05 2.41 -8.96
N HIS A 118 -5.65 3.32 -9.85
CA HIS A 118 -6.42 3.60 -11.07
C HIS A 118 -6.36 2.44 -12.07
N ALA A 119 -5.19 1.83 -12.22
CA ALA A 119 -5.01 0.69 -13.10
C ALA A 119 -5.84 -0.52 -12.64
N ALA A 120 -5.92 -0.77 -11.32
CA ALA A 120 -6.74 -1.82 -10.74
C ALA A 120 -8.24 -1.62 -11.03
N LEU A 121 -8.77 -0.39 -10.90
CA LEU A 121 -10.15 -0.08 -11.24
C LEU A 121 -10.47 -0.36 -12.71
N ARG A 122 -9.56 0.01 -13.61
CA ARG A 122 -9.72 -0.24 -15.04
C ARG A 122 -9.61 -1.73 -15.38
N ALA A 123 -8.59 -2.40 -14.83
CA ALA A 123 -8.38 -3.83 -15.03
C ALA A 123 -9.57 -4.66 -14.53
N ARG A 124 -10.17 -4.26 -13.39
CA ARG A 124 -11.41 -4.87 -12.87
C ARG A 124 -12.55 -4.78 -13.87
N ALA A 125 -12.76 -3.60 -14.45
CA ALA A 125 -13.80 -3.42 -15.47
C ALA A 125 -13.51 -4.23 -16.74
N ASP A 126 -12.26 -4.28 -17.21
CA ASP A 126 -11.85 -5.08 -18.37
C ASP A 126 -11.99 -6.60 -18.14
N ALA A 127 -11.89 -7.03 -16.88
CA ALA A 127 -12.12 -8.43 -16.50
C ALA A 127 -13.60 -8.75 -16.27
N HIS A 128 -14.51 -7.78 -16.41
CA HIS A 128 -15.94 -7.92 -16.09
C HIS A 128 -16.19 -8.37 -14.64
N MET A 129 -15.39 -7.83 -13.70
CA MET A 129 -15.42 -8.19 -12.28
C MET A 129 -15.87 -7.00 -11.41
N GLU A 130 -16.81 -6.18 -11.87
CA GLU A 130 -17.33 -5.00 -11.16
C GLU A 130 -17.95 -5.34 -9.80
N HIS A 131 -18.37 -6.59 -9.62
CA HIS A 131 -18.90 -7.13 -8.38
C HIS A 131 -17.79 -7.36 -7.30
N VAL A 132 -16.51 -7.39 -7.69
CA VAL A 132 -15.39 -7.58 -6.78
C VAL A 132 -14.97 -6.23 -6.19
N PRO A 133 -15.08 -6.00 -4.87
CA PRO A 133 -14.72 -4.72 -4.28
C PRO A 133 -13.22 -4.45 -4.33
N ILE A 134 -12.86 -3.19 -4.54
CA ILE A 134 -11.49 -2.68 -4.42
C ILE A 134 -11.39 -1.80 -3.18
N VAL A 135 -10.49 -2.17 -2.29
CA VAL A 135 -10.13 -1.44 -1.08
C VAL A 135 -8.76 -0.80 -1.25
N THR A 136 -8.66 0.51 -1.17
CA THR A 136 -7.37 1.21 -1.11
C THR A 136 -6.96 1.40 0.34
N VAL A 137 -5.76 0.97 0.71
CA VAL A 137 -5.17 1.20 2.03
C VAL A 137 -4.02 2.19 1.89
N ILE A 138 -4.24 3.41 2.37
CA ILE A 138 -3.23 4.48 2.31
C ILE A 138 -2.20 4.24 3.41
N THR A 139 -0.94 4.10 3.03
CA THR A 139 0.18 3.86 3.95
C THR A 139 1.03 5.11 4.20
N ASP A 140 0.83 6.17 3.43
CA ASP A 140 1.50 7.45 3.63
C ASP A 140 0.83 8.24 4.76
N LEU A 141 1.64 8.92 5.57
CA LEU A 141 1.20 9.83 6.62
C LEU A 141 1.30 11.30 6.16
N GLY A 142 0.44 12.16 6.70
CA GLY A 142 0.47 13.60 6.44
C GLY A 142 -0.01 14.00 5.05
N LYS A 143 0.82 14.71 4.28
CA LYS A 143 0.45 15.22 2.95
C LYS A 143 0.61 14.14 1.87
N VAL A 144 -0.33 13.22 1.82
CA VAL A 144 -0.33 12.14 0.83
C VAL A 144 -0.38 12.64 -0.62
N HIS A 145 0.26 11.92 -1.52
CA HIS A 145 0.23 12.20 -2.95
C HIS A 145 -1.17 12.02 -3.55
N GLU A 146 -1.49 12.75 -4.62
CA GLU A 146 -2.79 12.68 -5.32
C GLU A 146 -3.13 11.26 -5.80
N SER A 147 -2.13 10.43 -6.07
CA SER A 147 -2.29 9.03 -6.51
C SER A 147 -3.01 8.12 -5.52
N TRP A 148 -3.02 8.49 -4.24
CA TRP A 148 -3.76 7.76 -3.22
C TRP A 148 -5.26 8.05 -3.20
N LEU A 149 -5.68 9.21 -3.74
CA LEU A 149 -7.01 9.77 -3.54
C LEU A 149 -7.96 9.36 -4.65
N VAL A 150 -8.41 8.11 -4.57
CA VAL A 150 -9.25 7.45 -5.60
C VAL A 150 -10.70 7.40 -5.14
N ALA A 151 -11.51 8.31 -5.67
CA ALA A 151 -12.93 8.43 -5.30
C ALA A 151 -13.78 7.22 -5.74
N ASP A 152 -13.32 6.47 -6.75
CA ASP A 152 -14.06 5.35 -7.34
C ASP A 152 -13.78 3.99 -6.68
N ALA A 153 -12.81 3.91 -5.73
CA ALA A 153 -12.60 2.72 -4.93
C ALA A 153 -13.81 2.46 -4.01
N ASP A 154 -14.13 1.20 -3.75
CA ASP A 154 -15.29 0.82 -2.94
C ASP A 154 -15.10 1.16 -1.46
N ALA A 155 -13.85 1.11 -0.98
CA ALA A 155 -13.46 1.64 0.32
C ALA A 155 -12.05 2.23 0.27
N VAL A 156 -11.79 3.24 1.11
CA VAL A 156 -10.48 3.87 1.27
C VAL A 156 -10.16 3.94 2.76
N VAL A 157 -9.18 3.16 3.19
CA VAL A 157 -8.67 3.15 4.54
C VAL A 157 -7.58 4.21 4.66
N VAL A 158 -7.69 5.06 5.66
CA VAL A 158 -6.77 6.18 5.90
C VAL A 158 -6.13 6.08 7.29
N PRO A 159 -4.82 6.40 7.41
CA PRO A 159 -4.08 6.22 8.66
C PRO A 159 -4.28 7.34 9.67
N ALA A 160 -4.67 8.54 9.24
CA ALA A 160 -4.73 9.73 10.09
C ALA A 160 -5.85 10.69 9.68
N ARG A 161 -6.25 11.58 10.60
CA ARG A 161 -7.32 12.57 10.38
C ARG A 161 -6.97 13.55 9.25
N GLU A 162 -5.71 13.94 9.11
CA GLU A 162 -5.24 14.84 8.07
C GLU A 162 -5.43 14.21 6.69
N VAL A 163 -5.15 12.92 6.56
CA VAL A 163 -5.37 12.14 5.33
C VAL A 163 -6.85 12.01 5.03
N TYR A 164 -7.67 11.76 6.07
CA TYR A 164 -9.13 11.72 5.94
C TYR A 164 -9.68 13.03 5.40
N GLN A 165 -9.31 14.17 6.00
CA GLN A 165 -9.77 15.49 5.55
C GLN A 165 -9.30 15.82 4.14
N ARG A 166 -8.06 15.43 3.81
CA ARG A 166 -7.53 15.59 2.46
C ARG A 166 -8.33 14.76 1.45
N ALA A 167 -8.65 13.51 1.76
CA ALA A 167 -9.44 12.64 0.88
C ALA A 167 -10.85 13.23 0.63
N LEU A 168 -11.51 13.73 1.68
CA LEU A 168 -12.79 14.45 1.54
C LEU A 168 -12.67 15.66 0.60
N SER A 169 -11.65 16.50 0.78
CA SER A 169 -11.42 17.69 -0.05
C SER A 169 -11.13 17.37 -1.51
N ARG A 170 -10.77 16.12 -1.80
CA ARG A 170 -10.50 15.60 -3.15
C ARG A 170 -11.66 14.84 -3.75
N GLY A 171 -12.77 14.73 -3.03
CA GLY A 171 -14.03 14.19 -3.53
C GLY A 171 -14.21 12.69 -3.26
N VAL A 172 -13.41 12.10 -2.34
CA VAL A 172 -13.70 10.75 -1.85
C VAL A 172 -14.93 10.82 -0.95
N PRO A 173 -16.01 10.05 -1.24
CA PRO A 173 -17.23 10.10 -0.44
C PRO A 173 -16.99 9.67 1.00
N PRO A 174 -17.59 10.33 2.01
CA PRO A 174 -17.46 9.93 3.41
C PRO A 174 -17.88 8.49 3.69
N SER A 175 -18.89 8.01 2.95
CA SER A 175 -19.38 6.62 3.06
C SER A 175 -18.32 5.56 2.70
N ARG A 176 -17.33 5.92 1.89
CA ARG A 176 -16.24 5.04 1.47
C ARG A 176 -14.98 5.20 2.33
N LEU A 177 -14.87 6.26 3.14
CA LEU A 177 -13.71 6.50 3.98
C LEU A 177 -13.78 5.75 5.31
N ARG A 178 -12.65 5.16 5.71
CA ARG A 178 -12.47 4.47 7.00
C ARG A 178 -11.18 4.94 7.65
N LEU A 179 -11.29 5.63 8.79
CA LEU A 179 -10.14 6.03 9.62
C LEU A 179 -9.80 4.89 10.57
N LEU A 180 -8.88 4.02 10.19
CA LEU A 180 -8.54 2.81 10.96
C LEU A 180 -7.09 2.81 11.49
N GLY A 181 -6.28 3.79 11.11
CA GLY A 181 -4.87 3.80 11.46
C GLY A 181 -3.99 3.15 10.39
N HIS A 182 -2.69 3.08 10.67
CA HIS A 182 -1.70 2.41 9.82
C HIS A 182 -1.66 0.92 10.16
N PRO A 183 -1.58 0.01 9.18
CA PRO A 183 -1.44 -1.42 9.45
C PRO A 183 -0.13 -1.72 10.17
N ILE A 184 -0.23 -2.35 11.35
CA ILE A 184 0.91 -2.78 12.17
C ILE A 184 0.81 -4.29 12.31
N HIS A 185 1.95 -4.99 12.12
CA HIS A 185 1.97 -6.45 12.17
C HIS A 185 1.67 -6.93 13.61
N PRO A 186 0.76 -7.91 13.80
CA PRO A 186 0.35 -8.40 15.14
C PRO A 186 1.51 -8.81 16.04
N LYS A 187 2.62 -9.31 15.47
CA LYS A 187 3.82 -9.65 16.26
C LYS A 187 4.34 -8.54 17.19
N PHE A 188 3.96 -7.28 16.97
CA PHE A 188 4.34 -6.18 17.87
C PHE A 188 3.49 -6.14 19.13
N ASP A 189 2.32 -6.79 19.14
CA ASP A 189 1.46 -6.95 20.31
C ASP A 189 1.84 -8.19 21.14
N ASP A 190 2.57 -9.15 20.55
CA ASP A 190 3.00 -10.40 21.18
C ASP A 190 4.23 -10.26 22.07
N VAL A 191 4.74 -9.04 22.27
CA VAL A 191 5.92 -8.78 23.08
C VAL A 191 5.59 -9.02 24.56
N THR A 192 6.08 -10.14 25.10
CA THR A 192 5.92 -10.51 26.51
C THR A 192 7.21 -10.24 27.29
N GLY A 193 7.06 -9.91 28.58
CA GLY A 193 8.16 -9.63 29.48
C GLY A 193 8.18 -8.19 29.98
N THR A 194 8.89 -7.99 31.09
CA THR A 194 9.12 -6.67 31.64
C THR A 194 10.15 -5.89 30.82
N LYS A 195 10.15 -4.58 30.99
CA LYS A 195 11.16 -3.70 30.35
C LYS A 195 12.58 -4.15 30.62
N ASP A 196 12.85 -4.61 31.85
CA ASP A 196 14.21 -5.00 32.26
C ASP A 196 14.63 -6.34 31.65
N GLU A 197 13.71 -7.31 31.57
CA GLU A 197 13.91 -8.58 30.87
C GLU A 197 14.19 -8.37 29.38
N LEU A 198 13.39 -7.53 28.75
CA LEU A 198 13.55 -7.20 27.31
C LEU A 198 14.87 -6.48 27.05
N ARG A 199 15.26 -5.53 27.93
CA ARG A 199 16.55 -4.86 27.83
C ARG A 199 17.70 -5.84 28.00
N ALA A 200 17.61 -6.75 28.96
CA ALA A 200 18.63 -7.77 29.17
C ALA A 200 18.77 -8.70 27.95
N SER A 201 17.66 -9.16 27.38
CA SER A 201 17.67 -10.02 26.19
C SER A 201 18.28 -9.36 24.96
N LEU A 202 18.16 -8.03 24.85
CA LEU A 202 18.70 -7.24 23.74
C LEU A 202 20.11 -6.67 24.02
N GLY A 203 20.71 -6.98 25.18
CA GLY A 203 22.01 -6.44 25.59
C GLY A 203 22.02 -4.92 25.83
N LEU A 204 20.86 -4.33 26.16
CA LEU A 204 20.70 -2.89 26.36
C LEU A 204 20.99 -2.51 27.82
N PRO A 205 21.54 -1.30 28.08
CA PRO A 205 21.79 -0.81 29.43
C PRO A 205 20.48 -0.67 30.21
N GLN A 206 20.48 -1.08 31.49
CA GLN A 206 19.29 -1.04 32.34
C GLN A 206 19.00 0.36 32.89
N ASP A 207 20.04 1.15 33.12
CA ASP A 207 20.05 2.42 33.84
C ASP A 207 20.14 3.65 32.94
N LYS A 208 20.20 3.46 31.59
CA LYS A 208 20.38 4.56 30.64
C LYS A 208 19.17 4.79 29.76
N LEU A 209 19.02 6.02 29.27
CA LEU A 209 18.09 6.32 28.19
C LEU A 209 18.59 5.63 26.91
N VAL A 210 17.73 4.84 26.32
CA VAL A 210 17.98 4.21 25.00
C VAL A 210 17.11 4.89 23.97
N VAL A 211 17.73 5.43 22.94
CA VAL A 211 17.06 6.06 21.79
C VAL A 211 17.38 5.24 20.55
N MET A 212 16.34 4.68 19.94
CA MET A 212 16.46 3.97 18.66
C MET A 212 16.08 4.90 17.50
N LEU A 213 17.00 5.04 16.54
CA LEU A 213 16.72 5.73 15.28
C LEU A 213 16.60 4.68 14.19
N MET A 214 15.47 4.72 13.48
CA MET A 214 15.24 3.87 12.31
C MET A 214 15.05 4.74 11.07
N ALA A 215 15.74 4.38 9.99
CA ALA A 215 15.54 4.96 8.68
C ALA A 215 15.08 3.85 7.72
N GLY A 216 14.16 4.18 6.82
CA GLY A 216 13.74 3.30 5.74
C GLY A 216 14.33 3.76 4.43
N GLY A 217 14.22 2.93 3.38
CA GLY A 217 14.61 3.32 2.02
C GLY A 217 15.81 2.56 1.45
N GLU A 218 15.94 1.27 1.75
CA GLU A 218 16.77 0.38 0.93
C GLU A 218 16.08 0.02 -0.37
#